data_910397c7389941794846f2ba6fcb7163
#
_entry.id   910397c7389941794846f2ba6fcb7163
#
_cell.length_a   1.000
_cell.length_b   1.000
_cell.length_c   1.000
_cell.angle_alpha   90.00
_cell.angle_beta   90.00
_cell.angle_gamma   90.00
#
_symmetry.space_group_name_H-M   'P 1'
#
loop_
_entity.id
_entity.type
_entity.pdbx_description
1 polymer ?
#
loop_
_entity_poly.entity_id
_entity_poly.type
_entity_poly.pdbx_seq_one_letter_code
_entity_poly.pdbx_strand_id
1 'polypeptide(L)'
;MSNFYTHLGVLDQTWLDCREIVVYGLGVMALKSMESLRRDFEIPFIIDNDPKKAGTHYAGIPILTLEQAREKLPGKKIVIASTYGVSRAIAKTLDAIGFRETLDYCALDLFAAEWYWHNRREVHLVEVHTTITEQCTFNCKNCNMFMPYFESPRHLPVRELTDDFDLFFARVDWVSGFGLLGGEPFLHPELYEILTHLCGRYAGR
;
A
#
# COMPACT_ATOMS: atom_id res chain seq x y z
N MET A 1 -11.90 -8.89 -22.53
CA MET A 1 -11.39 -8.60 -21.18
C MET A 1 -12.15 -7.37 -20.72
N SER A 2 -13.06 -7.50 -19.75
CA SER A 2 -13.71 -6.34 -19.15
C SER A 2 -12.63 -5.59 -18.36
N ASN A 3 -12.40 -4.34 -18.73
CA ASN A 3 -11.40 -3.50 -18.07
C ASN A 3 -11.80 -3.30 -16.60
N PHE A 4 -11.12 -3.98 -15.70
CA PHE A 4 -11.26 -3.79 -14.25
C PHE A 4 -11.04 -2.30 -13.86
N TYR A 5 -10.28 -1.57 -14.67
CA TYR A 5 -9.93 -0.16 -14.49
C TYR A 5 -10.82 0.84 -15.27
N THR A 6 -11.92 0.43 -15.91
CA THR A 6 -12.84 1.37 -16.58
C THR A 6 -13.58 2.32 -15.62
N HIS A 7 -13.44 2.12 -14.31
CA HIS A 7 -14.00 2.99 -13.27
C HIS A 7 -12.93 3.79 -12.50
N LEU A 8 -11.64 3.62 -12.80
CA LEU A 8 -10.60 4.54 -12.38
C LEU A 8 -10.67 5.74 -13.33
N GLY A 9 -10.31 6.88 -12.91
CA GLY A 9 -10.45 8.15 -13.64
C GLY A 9 -10.91 9.21 -12.66
N VAL A 10 -10.50 9.03 -11.39
CA VAL A 10 -10.77 9.94 -10.30
C VAL A 10 -9.72 11.05 -10.27
N LEU A 11 -8.47 10.71 -10.64
CA LEU A 11 -7.37 11.66 -10.73
C LEU A 11 -7.38 12.38 -12.06
N ASP A 12 -7.24 13.70 -12.02
CA ASP A 12 -7.18 14.51 -13.22
C ASP A 12 -5.80 14.46 -13.91
N GLN A 13 -5.70 15.08 -15.11
CA GLN A 13 -4.46 15.08 -15.87
C GLN A 13 -3.28 15.68 -15.12
N THR A 14 -3.48 16.60 -14.19
CA THR A 14 -2.40 17.22 -13.42
C THR A 14 -1.74 16.22 -12.46
N TRP A 15 -2.49 15.21 -11.97
CA TRP A 15 -1.96 14.09 -11.25
C TRP A 15 -1.23 13.10 -12.15
N LEU A 16 -1.82 12.79 -13.29
CA LEU A 16 -1.27 11.79 -14.21
C LEU A 16 0.04 12.25 -14.84
N ASP A 17 0.20 13.56 -15.05
CA ASP A 17 1.42 14.16 -15.59
C ASP A 17 2.47 14.49 -14.50
N CYS A 18 2.13 14.39 -13.22
CA CYS A 18 3.05 14.79 -12.17
C CYS A 18 4.32 13.92 -12.15
N ARG A 19 5.44 14.53 -11.81
CA ARG A 19 6.74 13.88 -11.62
C ARG A 19 7.33 14.20 -10.26
N GLU A 20 6.72 15.11 -9.53
CA GLU A 20 7.09 15.50 -8.17
C GLU A 20 5.89 15.26 -7.24
N ILE A 21 6.13 14.58 -6.14
CA ILE A 21 5.10 14.32 -5.11
C ILE A 21 5.66 14.59 -3.71
N VAL A 22 4.79 14.98 -2.80
CA VAL A 22 5.08 15.00 -1.37
C VAL A 22 4.44 13.78 -0.73
N VAL A 23 5.21 12.99 0.00
CA VAL A 23 4.69 11.83 0.73
C VAL A 23 4.29 12.26 2.14
N TYR A 24 3.05 12.01 2.54
CA TYR A 24 2.57 12.28 3.88
C TYR A 24 2.37 10.99 4.67
N GLY A 25 3.16 10.83 5.73
CA GLY A 25 3.29 9.64 6.55
C GLY A 25 4.48 8.78 6.13
N LEU A 26 5.41 8.53 7.05
CA LEU A 26 6.54 7.61 6.87
C LEU A 26 6.37 6.40 7.81
N GLY A 27 5.24 5.73 7.69
CA GLY A 27 4.92 4.47 8.35
C GLY A 27 5.22 3.26 7.46
N VAL A 28 4.74 2.09 7.89
CA VAL A 28 4.98 0.81 7.18
C VAL A 28 4.51 0.86 5.72
N MET A 29 3.36 1.48 5.44
CA MET A 29 2.83 1.59 4.07
C MET A 29 3.75 2.40 3.17
N ALA A 30 4.22 3.57 3.66
CA ALA A 30 5.18 4.37 2.93
C ALA A 30 6.49 3.61 2.69
N LEU A 31 7.06 3.00 3.74
CA LEU A 31 8.34 2.29 3.64
C LEU A 31 8.33 1.18 2.60
N LYS A 32 7.24 0.43 2.50
CA LYS A 32 7.06 -0.62 1.48
C LYS A 32 7.02 -0.06 0.06
N SER A 33 6.50 1.15 -0.14
CA SER A 33 6.31 1.77 -1.46
C SER A 33 7.42 2.76 -1.84
N MET A 34 8.32 3.13 -0.91
CA MET A 34 9.34 4.16 -1.16
C MET A 34 10.31 3.80 -2.27
N GLU A 35 10.59 2.52 -2.50
CA GLU A 35 11.49 2.11 -3.58
C GLU A 35 10.90 2.47 -4.95
N SER A 36 9.66 2.08 -5.21
CA SER A 36 8.96 2.41 -6.47
C SER A 36 8.71 3.91 -6.59
N LEU A 37 8.27 4.58 -5.51
CA LEU A 37 8.04 6.02 -5.55
C LEU A 37 9.30 6.82 -5.85
N ARG A 38 10.44 6.50 -5.23
CA ARG A 38 11.71 7.20 -5.47
C ARG A 38 12.33 6.91 -6.83
N ARG A 39 12.01 5.76 -7.42
CA ARG A 39 12.44 5.43 -8.79
C ARG A 39 11.73 6.32 -9.82
N ASP A 40 10.48 6.65 -9.56
CA ASP A 40 9.57 7.22 -10.56
C ASP A 40 9.23 8.69 -10.33
N PHE A 41 9.45 9.19 -9.08
CA PHE A 41 9.09 10.55 -8.68
C PHE A 41 10.22 11.26 -7.94
N GLU A 42 10.29 12.56 -8.14
CA GLU A 42 11.02 13.47 -7.26
C GLU A 42 10.21 13.68 -5.98
N ILE A 43 10.85 13.48 -4.82
CA ILE A 43 10.23 13.67 -3.50
C ILE A 43 11.05 14.72 -2.76
N PRO A 44 10.64 16.00 -2.79
CA PRO A 44 11.43 17.09 -2.21
C PRO A 44 11.48 17.04 -0.68
N PHE A 45 10.43 16.52 -0.06
CA PHE A 45 10.36 16.26 1.37
C PHE A 45 9.23 15.28 1.69
N ILE A 46 9.31 14.69 2.88
CA ILE A 46 8.28 13.83 3.46
C ILE A 46 7.65 14.59 4.63
N ILE A 47 6.34 14.45 4.83
CA ILE A 47 5.66 14.98 6.01
C ILE A 47 5.42 13.82 6.99
N ASP A 48 5.90 13.99 8.21
CA ASP A 48 5.56 13.10 9.33
C ASP A 48 5.58 13.89 10.63
N ASN A 49 4.48 13.84 11.38
CA ASN A 49 4.35 14.59 12.63
C ASN A 49 4.92 13.85 13.86
N ASP A 50 5.47 12.65 13.68
CA ASP A 50 6.19 11.94 14.74
C ASP A 50 7.46 12.74 15.11
N PRO A 51 7.57 13.24 16.36
CA PRO A 51 8.72 14.03 16.79
C PRO A 51 10.05 13.28 16.74
N LYS A 52 10.02 11.94 16.66
CA LYS A 52 11.22 11.12 16.47
C LYS A 52 11.73 11.11 15.04
N LYS A 53 10.90 11.50 14.08
CA LYS A 53 11.23 11.52 12.65
C LYS A 53 11.37 12.95 12.12
N ALA A 54 10.50 13.86 12.53
CA ALA A 54 10.54 15.24 12.10
C ALA A 54 11.91 15.89 12.37
N GLY A 55 12.44 16.61 11.38
CA GLY A 55 13.78 17.20 11.43
C GLY A 55 14.93 16.22 11.08
N THR A 56 14.62 14.96 10.77
CA THR A 56 15.60 13.97 10.26
C THR A 56 15.48 13.79 8.75
N HIS A 57 16.15 12.78 8.21
CA HIS A 57 16.13 12.45 6.78
C HIS A 57 15.83 10.96 6.58
N TYR A 58 15.10 10.63 5.52
CA TYR A 58 14.98 9.28 4.99
C TYR A 58 15.67 9.19 3.63
N ALA A 59 16.74 8.43 3.56
CA ALA A 59 17.52 8.25 2.32
C ALA A 59 17.87 9.58 1.61
N GLY A 60 18.25 10.60 2.39
CA GLY A 60 18.60 11.95 1.92
C GLY A 60 17.40 12.89 1.76
N ILE A 61 16.17 12.42 1.87
CA ILE A 61 14.95 13.24 1.76
C ILE A 61 14.62 13.81 3.15
N PRO A 62 14.46 15.14 3.32
CA PRO A 62 14.14 15.74 4.61
C PRO A 62 12.72 15.38 5.06
N ILE A 63 12.55 15.14 6.36
CA ILE A 63 11.27 14.89 7.00
C ILE A 63 10.87 16.12 7.78
N LEU A 64 9.71 16.70 7.43
CA LEU A 64 9.16 17.90 8.02
C LEU A 64 7.87 17.58 8.78
N THR A 65 7.53 18.39 9.79
CA THR A 65 6.16 18.41 10.29
C THR A 65 5.24 19.10 9.28
N LEU A 66 3.93 18.89 9.38
CA LEU A 66 2.95 19.59 8.55
C LEU A 66 3.09 21.12 8.70
N GLU A 67 3.35 21.61 9.91
CA GLU A 67 3.54 23.03 10.19
C GLU A 67 4.75 23.61 9.43
N GLN A 68 5.90 22.90 9.48
CA GLN A 68 7.12 23.28 8.74
C GLN A 68 6.95 23.22 7.22
N ALA A 69 6.11 22.28 6.74
CA ALA A 69 5.87 22.08 5.31
C ALA A 69 4.81 23.05 4.75
N ARG A 70 3.95 23.65 5.60
CA ARG A 70 2.72 24.34 5.20
C ARG A 70 2.91 25.36 4.08
N GLU A 71 3.93 26.20 4.18
CA GLU A 71 4.22 27.23 3.18
C GLU A 71 4.77 26.68 1.86
N LYS A 72 5.26 25.43 1.87
CA LYS A 72 5.85 24.74 0.71
C LYS A 72 4.84 23.87 -0.04
N LEU A 73 3.63 23.66 0.51
CA LEU A 73 2.63 22.76 -0.05
C LEU A 73 1.79 23.34 -1.22
N PRO A 74 1.53 24.66 -1.31
CA PRO A 74 0.70 25.16 -2.40
C PRO A 74 1.22 24.73 -3.78
N GLY A 75 0.33 24.12 -4.57
CA GLY A 75 0.66 23.59 -5.91
C GLY A 75 1.38 22.24 -5.94
N LYS A 76 1.65 21.63 -4.79
CA LYS A 76 2.23 20.28 -4.71
C LYS A 76 1.14 19.21 -4.71
N LYS A 77 1.45 18.04 -5.24
CA LYS A 77 0.64 16.82 -5.14
C LYS A 77 1.05 16.05 -3.91
N ILE A 78 0.11 15.81 -2.98
CA ILE A 78 0.37 15.15 -1.70
C ILE A 78 -0.19 13.73 -1.74
N VAL A 79 0.68 12.72 -1.59
CA VAL A 79 0.30 11.31 -1.52
C VAL A 79 0.30 10.86 -0.06
N ILE A 80 -0.87 10.53 0.47
CA ILE A 80 -1.01 10.04 1.85
C ILE A 80 -0.65 8.56 1.90
N ALA A 81 0.47 8.22 2.54
CA ALA A 81 1.01 6.87 2.62
C ALA A 81 0.88 6.29 4.04
N SER A 82 -0.35 6.03 4.45
CA SER A 82 -0.70 5.58 5.81
C SER A 82 -1.82 4.54 5.79
N THR A 83 -2.03 3.87 6.93
CA THR A 83 -3.18 2.98 7.10
C THR A 83 -4.50 3.76 7.05
N TYR A 84 -5.59 3.11 6.69
CA TYR A 84 -6.89 3.74 6.42
C TYR A 84 -7.34 4.72 7.51
N GLY A 85 -7.29 4.34 8.79
CA GLY A 85 -7.71 5.22 9.88
C GLY A 85 -6.86 6.49 10.01
N VAL A 86 -5.54 6.35 9.85
CA VAL A 86 -4.60 7.48 9.90
C VAL A 86 -4.74 8.34 8.65
N SER A 87 -4.91 7.74 7.46
CA SER A 87 -5.14 8.49 6.21
C SER A 87 -6.36 9.39 6.30
N ARG A 88 -7.46 8.91 6.88
CA ARG A 88 -8.65 9.75 7.10
C ARG A 88 -8.41 10.91 8.07
N ALA A 89 -7.59 10.71 9.10
CA ALA A 89 -7.24 11.80 10.02
C ALA A 89 -6.35 12.85 9.34
N ILE A 90 -5.40 12.42 8.52
CA ILE A 90 -4.55 13.30 7.71
C ILE A 90 -5.41 14.08 6.70
N ALA A 91 -6.32 13.40 5.99
CA ALA A 91 -7.23 14.02 5.03
C ALA A 91 -8.04 15.16 5.68
N LYS A 92 -8.67 14.91 6.83
CA LYS A 92 -9.39 15.95 7.58
C LYS A 92 -8.51 17.15 7.96
N THR A 93 -7.24 16.90 8.27
CA THR A 93 -6.30 17.97 8.61
C THR A 93 -5.95 18.80 7.38
N LEU A 94 -5.76 18.16 6.23
CA LEU A 94 -5.52 18.83 4.95
C LEU A 94 -6.74 19.64 4.49
N ASP A 95 -7.95 19.07 4.59
CA ASP A 95 -9.21 19.77 4.30
C ASP A 95 -9.36 21.04 5.15
N ALA A 96 -9.05 20.96 6.45
CA ALA A 96 -9.16 22.08 7.38
C ALA A 96 -8.22 23.25 7.03
N ILE A 97 -7.15 23.00 6.28
CA ILE A 97 -6.22 24.03 5.81
C ILE A 97 -6.40 24.38 4.33
N GLY A 98 -7.49 23.90 3.70
CA GLY A 98 -7.95 24.33 2.39
C GLY A 98 -7.50 23.45 1.22
N PHE A 99 -6.85 22.31 1.46
CA PHE A 99 -6.55 21.31 0.42
C PHE A 99 -7.77 20.44 0.13
N ARG A 100 -7.86 19.91 -1.07
CA ARG A 100 -9.01 19.10 -1.52
C ARG A 100 -8.57 17.73 -2.00
N GLU A 101 -9.29 16.72 -1.57
CA GLU A 101 -9.07 15.34 -2.02
C GLU A 101 -9.20 15.24 -3.54
N THR A 102 -8.42 14.38 -4.15
CA THR A 102 -8.29 14.15 -5.60
C THR A 102 -7.78 15.32 -6.44
N LEU A 103 -7.72 16.52 -5.87
CA LEU A 103 -7.15 17.70 -6.52
C LEU A 103 -5.74 17.99 -6.02
N ASP A 104 -5.58 18.11 -4.70
CA ASP A 104 -4.33 18.49 -4.06
C ASP A 104 -3.67 17.30 -3.34
N TYR A 105 -4.48 16.36 -2.84
CA TYR A 105 -4.00 15.15 -2.19
C TYR A 105 -4.84 13.93 -2.56
N CYS A 106 -4.25 12.75 -2.46
CA CYS A 106 -4.95 11.47 -2.56
C CYS A 106 -4.26 10.38 -1.74
N ALA A 107 -4.94 9.25 -1.55
CA ALA A 107 -4.35 8.07 -0.92
C ALA A 107 -3.37 7.37 -1.87
N LEU A 108 -2.34 6.73 -1.30
CA LEU A 108 -1.27 6.06 -2.04
C LEU A 108 -1.79 4.96 -2.97
N ASP A 109 -2.77 4.18 -2.53
CA ASP A 109 -3.36 3.10 -3.31
C ASP A 109 -4.07 3.61 -4.58
N LEU A 110 -4.86 4.68 -4.46
CA LEU A 110 -5.47 5.35 -5.60
C LEU A 110 -4.41 5.91 -6.54
N PHE A 111 -3.43 6.64 -6.00
CA PHE A 111 -2.34 7.22 -6.79
C PHE A 111 -1.57 6.15 -7.57
N ALA A 112 -1.14 5.09 -6.91
CA ALA A 112 -0.40 4.02 -7.55
C ALA A 112 -1.22 3.34 -8.64
N ALA A 113 -2.48 2.98 -8.36
CA ALA A 113 -3.34 2.32 -9.32
C ALA A 113 -3.56 3.16 -10.59
N GLU A 114 -3.86 4.45 -10.45
CA GLU A 114 -4.19 5.30 -11.61
C GLU A 114 -2.95 5.78 -12.35
N TRP A 115 -1.92 6.24 -11.63
CA TRP A 115 -0.74 6.80 -12.27
C TRP A 115 0.03 5.74 -13.08
N TYR A 116 0.29 4.57 -12.50
CA TYR A 116 1.03 3.49 -13.18
C TYR A 116 0.24 2.91 -14.34
N TRP A 117 -1.07 2.72 -14.17
CA TRP A 117 -1.92 2.28 -15.26
C TRP A 117 -1.96 3.28 -16.42
N HIS A 118 -2.09 4.59 -16.12
CA HIS A 118 -2.14 5.62 -17.15
C HIS A 118 -0.81 5.71 -17.92
N ASN A 119 0.31 5.80 -17.19
CA ASN A 119 1.61 6.11 -17.77
C ASN A 119 2.35 4.90 -18.33
N ARG A 120 2.13 3.70 -17.78
CA ARG A 120 2.91 2.50 -18.12
C ARG A 120 2.07 1.30 -18.52
N ARG A 121 0.75 1.34 -18.34
CA ARG A 121 -0.14 0.18 -18.46
C ARG A 121 0.21 -0.94 -17.50
N GLU A 122 0.80 -0.61 -16.36
CA GLU A 122 1.16 -1.50 -15.28
C GLU A 122 0.11 -1.49 -14.17
N VAL A 123 -0.14 -2.66 -13.60
CA VAL A 123 -1.01 -2.84 -12.43
C VAL A 123 -0.17 -2.81 -11.17
N HIS A 124 -0.28 -1.72 -10.42
CA HIS A 124 0.39 -1.54 -9.14
C HIS A 124 -0.59 -1.62 -7.98
N LEU A 125 -0.31 -2.51 -7.02
CA LEU A 125 -1.07 -2.66 -5.78
C LEU A 125 -0.18 -2.36 -4.57
N VAL A 126 -0.70 -1.61 -3.62
CA VAL A 126 0.08 -1.21 -2.43
C VAL A 126 0.12 -2.32 -1.40
N GLU A 127 -1.01 -2.96 -1.15
CA GLU A 127 -1.10 -4.05 -0.16
C GLU A 127 -2.05 -5.13 -0.66
N VAL A 128 -1.59 -6.36 -0.63
CA VAL A 128 -2.39 -7.55 -0.95
C VAL A 128 -2.28 -8.54 0.19
N HIS A 129 -3.40 -9.08 0.61
CA HIS A 129 -3.43 -10.12 1.63
C HIS A 129 -4.14 -11.36 1.09
N THR A 130 -3.60 -12.54 1.41
CA THR A 130 -4.24 -13.82 1.10
C THR A 130 -4.30 -14.71 2.32
N THR A 131 -5.39 -15.45 2.45
CA THR A 131 -5.56 -16.46 3.49
C THR A 131 -4.92 -17.77 3.04
N ILE A 132 -4.06 -18.36 3.86
CA ILE A 132 -3.44 -19.65 3.59
C ILE A 132 -3.92 -20.76 4.53
N THR A 133 -4.53 -20.39 5.65
CA THR A 133 -5.04 -21.34 6.64
C THR A 133 -6.22 -20.77 7.43
N GLU A 134 -7.16 -21.60 7.79
CA GLU A 134 -8.25 -21.32 8.72
C GLU A 134 -7.90 -21.75 10.16
N GLN A 135 -6.80 -22.50 10.36
CA GLN A 135 -6.33 -22.93 11.67
C GLN A 135 -5.78 -21.77 12.48
N CYS A 136 -6.19 -21.70 13.77
CA CYS A 136 -5.72 -20.69 14.71
C CYS A 136 -5.69 -21.25 16.14
N THR A 137 -4.66 -20.91 16.90
CA THR A 137 -4.59 -21.24 18.33
C THR A 137 -5.24 -20.20 19.22
N PHE A 138 -5.61 -19.04 18.66
CA PHE A 138 -6.24 -17.95 19.38
C PHE A 138 -7.76 -17.96 19.21
N ASN A 139 -8.46 -17.53 20.25
CA ASN A 139 -9.91 -17.32 20.24
C ASN A 139 -10.22 -15.84 20.48
N CYS A 140 -9.80 -14.99 19.54
CA CYS A 140 -9.96 -13.54 19.65
C CYS A 140 -11.42 -13.12 19.53
N LYS A 141 -11.92 -12.38 20.51
CA LYS A 141 -13.31 -11.88 20.54
C LYS A 141 -13.68 -11.04 19.29
N ASN A 142 -12.71 -10.29 18.75
CA ASN A 142 -12.89 -9.42 17.58
C ASN A 142 -11.97 -9.88 16.44
N CYS A 143 -12.04 -11.15 16.08
CA CYS A 143 -11.26 -11.69 14.97
C CYS A 143 -11.82 -11.17 13.63
N ASN A 144 -11.04 -10.41 12.88
CA ASN A 144 -11.44 -9.88 11.56
C ASN A 144 -11.67 -10.99 10.53
N MET A 145 -11.05 -12.15 10.71
CA MET A 145 -11.15 -13.30 9.81
C MET A 145 -12.22 -14.31 10.27
N PHE A 146 -12.92 -14.02 11.36
CA PHE A 146 -13.97 -14.88 11.94
C PHE A 146 -13.52 -16.31 12.26
N MET A 147 -12.24 -16.55 12.49
CA MET A 147 -11.68 -17.90 12.73
C MET A 147 -12.36 -18.70 13.84
N PRO A 148 -12.80 -18.11 14.99
CA PRO A 148 -13.53 -18.84 16.02
C PRO A 148 -14.86 -19.44 15.58
N TYR A 149 -15.38 -19.06 14.43
CA TYR A 149 -16.67 -19.52 13.91
C TYR A 149 -16.55 -20.62 12.85
N PHE A 150 -15.32 -21.01 12.49
CA PHE A 150 -15.10 -22.13 11.58
C PHE A 150 -15.27 -23.45 12.32
N GLU A 151 -16.23 -24.27 11.89
CA GLU A 151 -16.50 -25.58 12.51
C GLU A 151 -15.45 -26.63 12.14
N SER A 152 -14.89 -26.54 10.95
CA SER A 152 -13.89 -27.47 10.40
C SER A 152 -12.77 -26.70 9.70
N PRO A 153 -11.94 -25.97 10.48
CA PRO A 153 -10.88 -25.16 9.90
C PRO A 153 -9.82 -26.05 9.21
N ARG A 154 -9.34 -25.61 8.05
CA ARG A 154 -8.39 -26.36 7.22
C ARG A 154 -7.19 -25.52 6.81
N HIS A 155 -6.13 -26.17 6.37
CA HIS A 155 -5.08 -25.54 5.59
C HIS A 155 -5.48 -25.56 4.11
N LEU A 156 -5.19 -24.47 3.39
CA LEU A 156 -5.36 -24.45 1.95
C LEU A 156 -4.21 -25.23 1.30
N PRO A 157 -4.47 -26.09 0.28
CA PRO A 157 -3.45 -26.89 -0.37
C PRO A 157 -2.38 -26.00 -1.03
N VAL A 158 -1.10 -26.30 -0.80
CA VAL A 158 0.03 -25.51 -1.34
C VAL A 158 -0.06 -25.38 -2.85
N ARG A 159 -0.42 -26.46 -3.56
CA ARG A 159 -0.53 -26.42 -5.02
C ARG A 159 -1.58 -25.41 -5.49
N GLU A 160 -2.75 -25.36 -4.85
CA GLU A 160 -3.79 -24.39 -5.18
C GLU A 160 -3.30 -22.96 -4.94
N LEU A 161 -2.65 -22.73 -3.79
CA LEU A 161 -2.09 -21.42 -3.46
C LEU A 161 -1.02 -20.96 -4.47
N THR A 162 -0.10 -21.85 -4.83
CA THR A 162 0.98 -21.52 -5.79
C THR A 162 0.45 -21.28 -7.19
N ASP A 163 -0.53 -22.06 -7.64
CA ASP A 163 -1.19 -21.88 -8.94
C ASP A 163 -1.95 -20.52 -8.97
N ASP A 164 -2.63 -20.17 -7.88
CA ASP A 164 -3.32 -18.88 -7.72
C ASP A 164 -2.34 -17.69 -7.69
N PHE A 165 -1.19 -17.84 -7.02
CA PHE A 165 -0.15 -16.81 -7.02
C PHE A 165 0.44 -16.61 -8.41
N ASP A 166 0.72 -17.68 -9.13
CA ASP A 166 1.22 -17.60 -10.51
C ASP A 166 0.21 -16.90 -11.43
N LEU A 167 -1.09 -17.19 -11.25
CA LEU A 167 -2.16 -16.53 -11.98
C LEU A 167 -2.30 -15.05 -11.63
N PHE A 168 -2.18 -14.71 -10.35
CA PHE A 168 -2.23 -13.34 -9.84
C PHE A 168 -1.06 -12.53 -10.40
N PHE A 169 0.18 -12.98 -10.20
CA PHE A 169 1.38 -12.28 -10.65
C PHE A 169 1.57 -12.28 -12.17
N ALA A 170 0.83 -13.09 -12.92
CA ALA A 170 0.74 -12.96 -14.37
C ALA A 170 -0.04 -11.71 -14.82
N ARG A 171 -0.74 -11.02 -13.91
CA ARG A 171 -1.61 -9.88 -14.20
C ARG A 171 -1.27 -8.63 -13.39
N VAL A 172 -0.46 -8.77 -12.36
CA VAL A 172 -0.03 -7.69 -11.47
C VAL A 172 1.46 -7.49 -11.64
N ASP A 173 1.86 -6.26 -11.94
CA ASP A 173 3.25 -5.93 -12.25
C ASP A 173 4.04 -5.58 -10.99
N TRP A 174 3.38 -4.99 -9.99
CA TRP A 174 4.03 -4.61 -8.73
C TRP A 174 3.09 -4.71 -7.52
N VAL A 175 3.63 -5.25 -6.42
CA VAL A 175 2.96 -5.26 -5.11
C VAL A 175 3.94 -4.73 -4.05
N SER A 176 3.60 -3.62 -3.40
CA SER A 176 4.47 -3.04 -2.35
C SER A 176 4.49 -3.89 -1.07
N GLY A 177 3.42 -4.58 -0.76
CA GLY A 177 3.32 -5.51 0.37
C GLY A 177 2.40 -6.67 0.09
N PHE A 178 2.92 -7.91 0.19
CA PHE A 178 2.14 -9.13 0.06
C PHE A 178 2.12 -9.88 1.40
N GLY A 179 0.96 -9.97 2.03
CA GLY A 179 0.76 -10.56 3.35
C GLY A 179 0.07 -11.93 3.27
N LEU A 180 0.67 -12.92 3.96
CA LEU A 180 0.01 -14.19 4.22
C LEU A 180 -0.78 -14.07 5.51
N LEU A 181 -2.07 -14.30 5.44
CA LEU A 181 -3.01 -14.21 6.56
C LEU A 181 -3.75 -15.54 6.76
N GLY A 182 -4.76 -15.48 7.58
CA GLY A 182 -5.67 -16.55 7.90
C GLY A 182 -5.96 -16.58 9.39
N GLY A 183 -6.00 -17.78 9.96
CA GLY A 183 -5.96 -17.97 11.40
C GLY A 183 -4.60 -17.56 11.94
N GLU A 184 -3.70 -18.51 12.09
CA GLU A 184 -2.29 -18.28 12.39
C GLU A 184 -1.44 -18.90 11.27
N PRO A 185 -0.85 -18.09 10.37
CA PRO A 185 -0.11 -18.61 9.22
C PRO A 185 1.03 -19.57 9.57
N PHE A 186 1.66 -19.40 10.75
CA PHE A 186 2.71 -20.29 11.23
C PHE A 186 2.23 -21.71 11.57
N LEU A 187 0.92 -21.95 11.62
CA LEU A 187 0.37 -23.29 11.76
C LEU A 187 0.29 -24.05 10.43
N HIS A 188 0.49 -23.36 9.28
CA HIS A 188 0.46 -24.05 8.00
C HIS A 188 1.67 -24.98 7.88
N PRO A 189 1.48 -26.31 7.72
CA PRO A 189 2.58 -27.28 7.76
C PRO A 189 3.60 -27.09 6.63
N GLU A 190 3.16 -26.52 5.52
CA GLU A 190 3.97 -26.29 4.32
C GLU A 190 4.25 -24.79 4.09
N LEU A 191 4.23 -23.98 5.15
CA LEU A 191 4.49 -22.52 5.06
C LEU A 191 5.83 -22.23 4.38
N TYR A 192 6.85 -23.04 4.64
CA TYR A 192 8.17 -22.86 4.03
C TYR A 192 8.13 -23.00 2.50
N GLU A 193 7.35 -23.95 1.98
CA GLU A 193 7.19 -24.15 0.55
C GLU A 193 6.46 -22.96 -0.11
N ILE A 194 5.39 -22.48 0.54
CA ILE A 194 4.64 -21.29 0.09
C ILE A 194 5.57 -20.06 0.01
N LEU A 195 6.35 -19.82 1.07
CA LEU A 195 7.29 -18.69 1.11
C LEU A 195 8.41 -18.83 0.06
N THR A 196 8.92 -20.05 -0.12
CA THR A 196 9.96 -20.34 -1.12
C THR A 196 9.46 -20.06 -2.52
N HIS A 197 8.22 -20.45 -2.84
CA HIS A 197 7.61 -20.16 -4.14
C HIS A 197 7.47 -18.65 -4.36
N LEU A 198 6.88 -17.93 -3.38
CA LEU A 198 6.67 -16.49 -3.48
C LEU A 198 7.99 -15.71 -3.60
N CYS A 199 8.93 -15.94 -2.69
CA CYS A 199 10.20 -15.23 -2.67
C CYS A 199 11.10 -15.61 -3.85
N GLY A 200 11.08 -16.87 -4.26
CA GLY A 200 11.91 -17.34 -5.38
C GLY A 200 11.45 -16.85 -6.75
N ARG A 201 10.15 -16.58 -6.93
CA ARG A 201 9.59 -16.19 -8.23
C ARG A 201 9.21 -14.73 -8.34
N TYR A 202 8.83 -14.09 -7.24
CA TYR A 202 8.18 -12.77 -7.25
C TYR A 202 8.84 -11.71 -6.38
N ALA A 203 9.95 -12.01 -5.71
CA ALA A 203 10.71 -11.01 -4.99
C ALA A 203 11.15 -9.87 -5.93
N GLY A 204 10.77 -8.63 -5.57
CA GLY A 204 11.07 -7.45 -6.39
C GLY A 204 10.00 -7.09 -7.44
N ARG A 205 8.83 -7.72 -7.32
CA ARG A 205 7.64 -7.38 -8.13
C ARG A 205 6.54 -6.73 -7.30
#